data_6771bb436828fb4d0a82984e0e004e87
#
_entry.id   6771bb436828fb4d0a82984e0e004e87
#
_cell.length_a   1.000
_cell.length_b   1.000
_cell.length_c   1.000
_cell.angle_alpha   90.00
_cell.angle_beta   90.00
_cell.angle_gamma   90.00
#
_symmetry.space_group_name_H-M   'P 1'
#
loop_
_entity.id
_entity.type
_entity.pdbx_description
1 polymer ?
#
loop_
_entity_poly.entity_id
_entity_poly.type
_entity_poly.pdbx_seq_one_letter_code
_entity_poly.pdbx_strand_id
1 'polypeptide(L)'
;RTRTTTSRTRTTTAEIQRVTNERNSLQASLIQKESDLKAEISGLEDQKKAIEVDLDSARKDSREQITALNNKISALKQDIVKLNKRKEFVQEPIGPDGRILAVAQGQGIAVIDRGKADHLQAGLTFDVYALGKGAQKVYKGVITVLDVDADTAKVRIVSTNNVMYPIVEGDYIESLTYNPAEKLNFVLIGRFKKYGRSDAAKRLEQLGQNVDKSVGITTNYLVIGAPENEDDNLEDTDDYRRAKELGIRVITEKQLSTFLLY
;
A
#
# COMPACT_ATOMS: atom_id res chain seq x y z
N ARG A 1 42.32 -7.17 -100.88
CA ARG A 1 42.62 -6.93 -99.44
C ARG A 1 41.85 -5.72 -98.87
N THR A 2 41.20 -4.89 -99.66
CA THR A 2 40.51 -3.68 -99.20
C THR A 2 39.04 -3.86 -98.71
N ARG A 3 38.35 -4.97 -99.01
CA ARG A 3 36.94 -5.24 -98.58
C ARG A 3 36.80 -5.70 -97.12
N THR A 4 37.79 -6.40 -96.61
CA THR A 4 37.77 -6.95 -95.22
C THR A 4 38.08 -5.90 -94.15
N THR A 5 38.87 -4.91 -94.44
CA THR A 5 39.20 -3.80 -93.54
C THR A 5 38.01 -2.83 -93.35
N THR A 6 37.24 -2.54 -94.40
CA THR A 6 36.07 -1.65 -94.33
C THR A 6 34.88 -2.27 -93.57
N SER A 7 34.75 -3.57 -93.58
CA SER A 7 33.71 -4.32 -92.76
C SER A 7 34.08 -4.30 -91.28
N ARG A 8 35.34 -4.48 -90.96
CA ARG A 8 35.83 -4.51 -89.56
C ARG A 8 35.78 -3.12 -88.89
N THR A 9 36.08 -2.06 -89.65
CA THR A 9 35.92 -0.68 -89.16
C THR A 9 34.45 -0.30 -88.92
N ARG A 10 33.46 -0.76 -89.75
CA ARG A 10 32.06 -0.52 -89.58
C ARG A 10 31.48 -1.26 -88.31
N THR A 11 31.91 -2.49 -88.02
CA THR A 11 31.55 -3.20 -86.86
C THR A 11 32.05 -2.59 -85.54
N THR A 12 33.34 -2.17 -85.53
CA THR A 12 33.93 -1.46 -84.38
C THR A 12 33.29 -0.11 -84.16
N THR A 13 32.95 0.63 -85.21
CA THR A 13 32.26 1.94 -85.06
C THR A 13 30.84 1.74 -84.49
N ALA A 14 30.12 0.72 -84.92
CA ALA A 14 28.79 0.37 -84.39
C ALA A 14 28.82 -0.07 -82.91
N GLU A 15 29.82 -0.84 -82.52
CA GLU A 15 30.08 -1.20 -81.11
C GLU A 15 30.43 -0.01 -80.26
N ILE A 16 31.30 0.89 -80.71
CA ILE A 16 31.61 2.14 -79.99
C ILE A 16 30.37 3.00 -79.82
N GLN A 17 29.57 3.09 -80.86
CA GLN A 17 28.29 3.84 -80.77
C GLN A 17 27.37 3.22 -79.74
N ARG A 18 27.19 1.89 -79.69
CA ARG A 18 26.39 1.17 -78.76
C ARG A 18 26.89 1.34 -77.31
N VAL A 19 28.17 1.15 -77.08
CA VAL A 19 28.78 1.35 -75.75
C VAL A 19 28.66 2.82 -75.29
N THR A 20 28.77 3.75 -76.20
CA THR A 20 28.62 5.19 -75.89
C THR A 20 27.15 5.50 -75.52
N ASN A 21 26.17 4.91 -76.21
CA ASN A 21 24.76 5.05 -75.86
C ASN A 21 24.43 4.41 -74.54
N GLU A 22 24.93 3.19 -74.30
CA GLU A 22 24.78 2.50 -72.99
C GLU A 22 25.38 3.31 -71.85
N ARG A 23 26.62 3.84 -72.05
CA ARG A 23 27.25 4.72 -71.07
C ARG A 23 26.42 5.97 -70.77
N ASN A 24 25.90 6.63 -71.80
CA ASN A 24 25.09 7.83 -71.65
C ASN A 24 23.75 7.54 -70.96
N SER A 25 23.12 6.42 -71.28
CA SER A 25 21.90 5.99 -70.57
C SER A 25 22.13 5.62 -69.09
N LEU A 26 23.26 4.95 -68.80
CA LEU A 26 23.65 4.66 -67.42
C LEU A 26 23.97 5.94 -66.64
N GLN A 27 24.67 6.87 -67.26
CA GLN A 27 24.99 8.14 -66.66
C GLN A 27 23.75 8.98 -66.36
N ALA A 28 22.76 9.00 -67.25
CA ALA A 28 21.47 9.66 -67.05
C ALA A 28 20.69 8.99 -65.88
N SER A 29 20.71 7.64 -65.83
CA SER A 29 20.03 6.91 -64.71
C SER A 29 20.72 7.12 -63.37
N LEU A 30 22.06 7.25 -63.34
CA LEU A 30 22.82 7.59 -62.14
C LEU A 30 22.47 8.99 -61.63
N ILE A 31 22.44 9.98 -62.51
CA ILE A 31 22.07 11.36 -62.16
C ILE A 31 20.66 11.41 -61.61
N GLN A 32 19.74 10.67 -62.23
CA GLN A 32 18.35 10.61 -61.73
C GLN A 32 18.29 9.98 -60.33
N LYS A 33 18.92 8.81 -60.12
CA LYS A 33 18.99 8.16 -58.83
C LYS A 33 19.64 9.02 -57.75
N GLU A 34 20.69 9.74 -58.11
CA GLU A 34 21.35 10.67 -57.19
C GLU A 34 20.42 11.82 -56.78
N SER A 35 19.63 12.35 -57.71
CA SER A 35 18.63 13.37 -57.44
C SER A 35 17.52 12.84 -56.55
N ASP A 36 17.01 11.63 -56.84
CA ASP A 36 15.93 10.98 -56.05
C ASP A 36 16.42 10.69 -54.62
N LEU A 37 17.62 10.16 -54.45
CA LEU A 37 18.22 9.91 -53.14
C LEU A 37 18.45 11.19 -52.33
N LYS A 38 18.88 12.29 -53.00
CA LYS A 38 19.02 13.58 -52.32
C LYS A 38 17.67 14.12 -51.84
N ALA A 39 16.61 13.96 -52.63
CA ALA A 39 15.28 14.34 -52.24
C ALA A 39 14.74 13.49 -51.05
N GLU A 40 15.01 12.19 -51.07
CA GLU A 40 14.66 11.28 -50.00
C GLU A 40 15.42 11.59 -48.69
N ILE A 41 16.73 11.81 -48.77
CA ILE A 41 17.52 12.23 -47.61
C ILE A 41 17.00 13.52 -47.01
N SER A 42 16.73 14.55 -47.84
CA SER A 42 16.15 15.79 -47.32
C SER A 42 14.80 15.59 -46.66
N GLY A 43 13.93 14.75 -47.22
CA GLY A 43 12.62 14.40 -46.62
C GLY A 43 12.73 13.65 -45.29
N LEU A 44 13.71 12.74 -45.19
CA LEU A 44 13.99 12.03 -43.95
C LEU A 44 14.61 12.92 -42.87
N GLU A 45 15.46 13.87 -43.27
CA GLU A 45 16.03 14.88 -42.34
C GLU A 45 14.92 15.78 -41.77
N ASP A 46 13.99 16.20 -42.59
CA ASP A 46 12.83 17.01 -42.14
C ASP A 46 11.92 16.23 -41.22
N GLN A 47 11.64 14.96 -41.53
CA GLN A 47 10.86 14.06 -40.65
C GLN A 47 11.56 13.83 -39.31
N LYS A 48 12.87 13.57 -39.35
CA LYS A 48 13.68 13.40 -38.15
C LYS A 48 13.59 14.63 -37.24
N LYS A 49 13.73 15.81 -37.81
CA LYS A 49 13.67 17.08 -37.09
C LYS A 49 12.26 17.32 -36.47
N ALA A 50 11.21 16.98 -37.18
CA ALA A 50 9.84 17.07 -36.68
C ALA A 50 9.63 16.11 -35.47
N ILE A 51 10.09 14.84 -35.60
CA ILE A 51 9.99 13.86 -34.53
C ILE A 51 10.83 14.28 -33.29
N GLU A 52 12.00 14.89 -33.49
CA GLU A 52 12.81 15.40 -32.37
C GLU A 52 12.08 16.51 -31.60
N VAL A 53 11.43 17.44 -32.31
CA VAL A 53 10.63 18.50 -31.68
C VAL A 53 9.44 17.92 -30.91
N ASP A 54 8.70 16.98 -31.51
CA ASP A 54 7.56 16.32 -30.85
C ASP A 54 8.00 15.52 -29.60
N LEU A 55 9.14 14.84 -29.69
CA LEU A 55 9.72 14.10 -28.59
C LEU A 55 10.13 15.00 -27.42
N ASP A 56 10.76 16.14 -27.72
CA ASP A 56 11.14 17.11 -26.69
C ASP A 56 9.92 17.76 -26.03
N SER A 57 8.89 18.05 -26.80
CA SER A 57 7.60 18.53 -26.28
C SER A 57 6.97 17.49 -25.35
N ALA A 58 6.83 16.24 -25.78
CA ALA A 58 6.27 15.16 -24.99
C ALA A 58 7.05 14.90 -23.69
N ARG A 59 8.40 15.00 -23.77
CA ARG A 59 9.26 14.88 -22.58
C ARG A 59 9.06 16.03 -21.60
N LYS A 60 8.88 17.24 -22.10
CA LYS A 60 8.62 18.42 -21.26
C LYS A 60 7.28 18.26 -20.54
N ASP A 61 6.22 17.91 -21.27
CA ASP A 61 4.89 17.72 -20.72
C ASP A 61 4.87 16.60 -19.65
N SER A 62 5.55 15.48 -19.92
CA SER A 62 5.71 14.40 -18.95
C SER A 62 6.43 14.85 -17.68
N ARG A 63 7.49 15.63 -17.78
CA ARG A 63 8.22 16.16 -16.61
C ARG A 63 7.36 17.11 -15.79
N GLU A 64 6.59 17.96 -16.44
CA GLU A 64 5.66 18.87 -15.77
C GLU A 64 4.56 18.11 -15.02
N GLN A 65 3.97 17.08 -15.64
CA GLN A 65 2.99 16.21 -15.01
C GLN A 65 3.57 15.45 -13.81
N ILE A 66 4.76 14.86 -13.94
CA ILE A 66 5.45 14.18 -12.85
C ILE A 66 5.70 15.13 -11.68
N THR A 67 6.16 16.34 -11.96
CA THR A 67 6.40 17.36 -10.93
C THR A 67 5.11 17.76 -10.22
N ALA A 68 4.03 18.00 -10.97
CA ALA A 68 2.72 18.33 -10.41
C ALA A 68 2.16 17.20 -9.54
N LEU A 69 2.27 15.94 -9.99
CA LEU A 69 1.85 14.77 -9.22
C LEU A 69 2.67 14.59 -7.95
N ASN A 70 3.98 14.76 -8.00
CA ASN A 70 4.85 14.67 -6.83
C ASN A 70 4.53 15.76 -5.79
N ASN A 71 4.26 16.97 -6.24
CA ASN A 71 3.82 18.06 -5.35
C ASN A 71 2.48 17.73 -4.69
N LYS A 72 1.52 17.17 -5.45
CA LYS A 72 0.23 16.73 -4.90
C LYS A 72 0.37 15.59 -3.90
N ILE A 73 1.22 14.60 -4.20
CA ILE A 73 1.54 13.51 -3.27
C ILE A 73 2.16 14.06 -1.99
N SER A 74 3.10 15.01 -2.08
CA SER A 74 3.72 15.63 -0.91
C SER A 74 2.72 16.40 -0.06
N ALA A 75 1.83 17.17 -0.67
CA ALA A 75 0.76 17.89 0.03
C ALA A 75 -0.20 16.92 0.73
N LEU A 76 -0.67 15.89 0.04
CA LEU A 76 -1.55 14.87 0.63
C LEU A 76 -0.89 14.11 1.78
N LYS A 77 0.41 13.79 1.67
CA LYS A 77 1.17 13.18 2.78
C LYS A 77 1.21 14.09 4.00
N GLN A 78 1.46 15.40 3.80
CA GLN A 78 1.44 16.37 4.90
C GLN A 78 0.06 16.48 5.55
N ASP A 79 -1.01 16.46 4.77
CA ASP A 79 -2.37 16.51 5.29
C ASP A 79 -2.73 15.24 6.08
N ILE A 80 -2.32 14.06 5.60
CA ILE A 80 -2.45 12.80 6.35
C ILE A 80 -1.71 12.88 7.68
N VAL A 81 -0.46 13.36 7.69
CA VAL A 81 0.31 13.54 8.94
C VAL A 81 -0.37 14.53 9.88
N LYS A 82 -0.90 15.63 9.36
CA LYS A 82 -1.65 16.62 10.19
C LYS A 82 -2.93 16.02 10.77
N LEU A 83 -3.67 15.26 9.99
CA LEU A 83 -4.90 14.60 10.43
C LEU A 83 -4.62 13.51 11.46
N ASN A 84 -3.56 12.72 11.26
CA ASN A 84 -3.14 11.70 12.22
C ASN A 84 -2.58 12.33 13.50
N LYS A 85 -1.79 13.40 13.43
CA LYS A 85 -1.38 14.15 14.62
C LYS A 85 -2.57 14.78 15.36
N ARG A 86 -3.62 15.23 14.65
CA ARG A 86 -4.87 15.62 15.31
C ARG A 86 -5.54 14.47 16.03
N LYS A 87 -5.51 13.24 15.47
CA LYS A 87 -5.97 12.03 16.18
C LYS A 87 -5.10 11.67 17.40
N GLU A 88 -3.79 11.97 17.39
CA GLU A 88 -2.91 11.79 18.57
C GLU A 88 -3.10 12.89 19.63
N PHE A 89 -3.34 14.15 19.23
CA PHE A 89 -3.61 15.26 20.16
C PHE A 89 -5.06 15.26 20.69
N VAL A 90 -5.98 14.74 19.93
CA VAL A 90 -7.24 14.23 20.42
C VAL A 90 -6.99 12.77 20.78
N GLN A 91 -6.27 12.50 21.86
CA GLN A 91 -6.72 11.49 22.80
C GLN A 91 -8.03 12.02 23.39
N GLU A 92 -9.05 12.21 22.55
CA GLU A 92 -10.36 11.83 23.02
C GLU A 92 -10.16 10.42 23.54
N PRO A 93 -10.53 10.15 24.80
CA PRO A 93 -10.68 8.77 25.22
C PRO A 93 -11.52 8.17 24.10
N ILE A 94 -10.91 7.23 23.35
CA ILE A 94 -11.66 6.42 22.38
C ILE A 94 -12.91 6.09 23.15
N GLY A 95 -14.06 6.62 22.72
CA GLY A 95 -15.29 6.46 23.48
C GLY A 95 -15.44 4.96 23.71
N PRO A 96 -16.01 4.51 24.78
CA PRO A 96 -16.05 3.10 25.09
C PRO A 96 -16.52 2.34 23.86
N ASP A 97 -15.87 1.26 23.52
CA ASP A 97 -16.26 0.39 22.38
C ASP A 97 -17.67 -0.17 22.60
N GLY A 98 -18.13 -0.21 23.85
CA GLY A 98 -19.45 -0.64 24.26
C GLY A 98 -19.62 -0.58 25.77
N ARG A 99 -20.72 -1.18 26.24
CA ARG A 99 -21.09 -1.23 27.67
C ARG A 99 -21.59 -2.62 28.08
N ILE A 100 -21.42 -2.92 29.35
CA ILE A 100 -22.07 -4.09 29.98
C ILE A 100 -23.54 -3.79 30.18
N LEU A 101 -24.40 -4.59 29.58
CA LEU A 101 -25.86 -4.50 29.73
C LEU A 101 -26.38 -5.27 30.95
N ALA A 102 -25.79 -6.41 31.23
CA ALA A 102 -26.18 -7.26 32.35
C ALA A 102 -25.05 -8.17 32.79
N VAL A 103 -25.02 -8.54 34.07
CA VAL A 103 -24.03 -9.47 34.62
C VAL A 103 -24.79 -10.58 35.39
N ALA A 104 -24.55 -11.83 34.99
CA ALA A 104 -25.03 -12.99 35.74
C ALA A 104 -24.04 -13.28 36.87
N GLN A 105 -24.30 -12.66 38.03
CA GLN A 105 -23.43 -12.84 39.20
C GLN A 105 -23.34 -14.31 39.60
N GLY A 106 -22.14 -14.82 39.82
CA GLY A 106 -21.87 -16.22 40.18
C GLY A 106 -21.70 -17.17 39.00
N GLN A 107 -22.06 -16.80 37.79
CA GLN A 107 -21.83 -17.62 36.57
C GLN A 107 -20.63 -17.17 35.72
N GLY A 108 -20.05 -16.03 36.04
CA GLY A 108 -18.93 -15.48 35.27
C GLY A 108 -19.31 -15.09 33.82
N ILE A 109 -20.60 -14.77 33.61
CA ILE A 109 -21.15 -14.41 32.29
C ILE A 109 -21.75 -12.99 32.38
N ALA A 110 -21.55 -12.22 31.30
CA ALA A 110 -22.19 -10.93 31.12
C ALA A 110 -22.72 -10.78 29.68
N VAL A 111 -23.51 -9.74 29.47
CA VAL A 111 -24.01 -9.35 28.12
C VAL A 111 -23.55 -7.94 27.84
N ILE A 112 -23.14 -7.68 26.61
CA ILE A 112 -22.67 -6.37 26.12
C ILE A 112 -23.61 -5.83 25.03
N ASP A 113 -23.61 -4.51 24.84
CA ASP A 113 -24.39 -3.75 23.85
C ASP A 113 -23.74 -3.71 22.46
N ARG A 114 -23.03 -4.75 22.06
CA ARG A 114 -22.39 -4.88 20.76
C ARG A 114 -22.70 -6.24 20.17
N GLY A 115 -22.96 -6.26 18.86
CA GLY A 115 -23.36 -7.46 18.14
C GLY A 115 -22.72 -7.58 16.75
N LYS A 116 -23.31 -8.42 15.91
CA LYS A 116 -22.89 -8.61 14.50
C LYS A 116 -22.99 -7.32 13.70
N ALA A 117 -23.97 -6.46 14.02
CA ALA A 117 -24.15 -5.16 13.37
C ALA A 117 -22.93 -4.24 13.58
N ASP A 118 -22.21 -4.40 14.68
CA ASP A 118 -21.01 -3.64 15.04
C ASP A 118 -19.71 -4.39 14.66
N HIS A 119 -19.77 -5.35 13.77
CA HIS A 119 -18.62 -6.19 13.35
C HIS A 119 -17.97 -7.00 14.48
N LEU A 120 -18.70 -7.25 15.57
CA LEU A 120 -18.22 -8.05 16.68
C LEU A 120 -18.08 -9.52 16.27
N GLN A 121 -17.01 -10.17 16.73
CA GLN A 121 -16.78 -11.61 16.53
C GLN A 121 -16.52 -12.34 17.84
N ALA A 122 -16.86 -13.61 17.88
CA ALA A 122 -16.55 -14.48 19.01
C ALA A 122 -15.02 -14.62 19.18
N GLY A 123 -14.57 -14.67 20.42
CA GLY A 123 -13.16 -14.73 20.77
C GLY A 123 -12.48 -13.37 20.98
N LEU A 124 -13.12 -12.24 20.63
CA LEU A 124 -12.59 -10.91 20.96
C LEU A 124 -12.54 -10.71 22.47
N THR A 125 -11.49 -10.03 22.92
CA THR A 125 -11.24 -9.75 24.34
C THR A 125 -11.30 -8.25 24.60
N PHE A 126 -11.95 -7.85 25.69
CA PHE A 126 -12.11 -6.45 26.09
C PHE A 126 -11.65 -6.26 27.53
N ASP A 127 -11.01 -5.12 27.77
CA ASP A 127 -10.83 -4.58 29.10
C ASP A 127 -12.12 -3.91 29.58
N VAL A 128 -12.51 -4.18 30.82
CA VAL A 128 -13.72 -3.58 31.44
C VAL A 128 -13.27 -2.50 32.42
N TYR A 129 -13.87 -1.32 32.33
CA TYR A 129 -13.57 -0.21 33.23
C TYR A 129 -14.81 0.60 33.61
N ALA A 130 -14.74 1.24 34.74
CA ALA A 130 -15.67 2.29 35.15
C ALA A 130 -15.01 3.65 35.09
N LEU A 131 -15.81 4.71 34.92
CA LEU A 131 -15.33 6.09 35.06
C LEU A 131 -15.44 6.52 36.53
N GLY A 132 -14.27 6.78 37.14
CA GLY A 132 -14.17 7.37 38.45
C GLY A 132 -14.31 8.89 38.44
N LYS A 133 -14.06 9.53 39.58
CA LYS A 133 -14.07 10.99 39.71
C LYS A 133 -13.06 11.61 38.73
N GLY A 134 -13.49 12.64 37.98
CA GLY A 134 -12.66 13.29 36.97
C GLY A 134 -12.47 12.50 35.68
N ALA A 135 -13.40 11.59 35.33
CA ALA A 135 -13.36 10.75 34.13
C ALA A 135 -12.14 9.81 34.05
N GLN A 136 -11.51 9.51 35.20
CA GLN A 136 -10.39 8.59 35.26
C GLN A 136 -10.88 7.15 35.08
N LYS A 137 -10.24 6.38 34.18
CA LYS A 137 -10.56 4.96 33.96
C LYS A 137 -10.09 4.11 35.14
N VAL A 138 -11.01 3.37 35.73
CA VAL A 138 -10.73 2.37 36.78
C VAL A 138 -11.00 0.99 36.19
N TYR A 139 -9.93 0.29 35.83
CA TYR A 139 -10.04 -1.05 35.23
C TYR A 139 -10.47 -2.09 36.24
N LYS A 140 -11.51 -2.87 35.88
CA LYS A 140 -12.14 -3.85 36.74
C LYS A 140 -11.81 -5.29 36.39
N GLY A 141 -11.52 -5.59 35.12
CA GLY A 141 -11.22 -6.93 34.68
C GLY A 141 -11.23 -7.08 33.17
N VAL A 142 -11.24 -8.32 32.72
CA VAL A 142 -11.17 -8.71 31.30
C VAL A 142 -12.34 -9.65 30.98
N ILE A 143 -12.95 -9.43 29.81
CA ILE A 143 -14.02 -10.29 29.29
C ILE A 143 -13.66 -10.79 27.89
N THR A 144 -14.19 -11.97 27.53
CA THR A 144 -14.03 -12.55 26.19
C THR A 144 -15.41 -12.88 25.62
N VAL A 145 -15.63 -12.56 24.35
CA VAL A 145 -16.86 -12.81 23.61
C VAL A 145 -17.03 -14.30 23.37
N LEU A 146 -18.17 -14.87 23.80
CA LEU A 146 -18.53 -16.28 23.60
C LEU A 146 -19.42 -16.46 22.38
N ASP A 147 -20.52 -15.70 22.34
CA ASP A 147 -21.54 -15.79 21.30
C ASP A 147 -22.05 -14.40 20.94
N VAL A 148 -22.38 -14.21 19.65
CA VAL A 148 -22.73 -12.90 19.11
C VAL A 148 -24.09 -12.96 18.43
N ASP A 149 -25.05 -12.23 18.99
CA ASP A 149 -26.36 -11.97 18.40
C ASP A 149 -26.33 -10.75 17.46
N ALA A 150 -27.47 -10.30 16.96
CA ALA A 150 -27.55 -9.18 16.04
C ALA A 150 -26.98 -7.88 16.63
N ASP A 151 -27.46 -7.49 17.83
CA ASP A 151 -27.15 -6.20 18.48
C ASP A 151 -26.49 -6.37 19.86
N THR A 152 -26.33 -7.58 20.34
CA THR A 152 -25.78 -7.91 21.67
C THR A 152 -24.85 -9.10 21.58
N ALA A 153 -24.03 -9.30 22.61
CA ALA A 153 -23.21 -10.51 22.71
C ALA A 153 -23.11 -11.00 24.17
N LYS A 154 -23.01 -12.32 24.29
CA LYS A 154 -22.69 -13.00 25.53
C LYS A 154 -21.18 -13.08 25.70
N VAL A 155 -20.70 -12.66 26.86
CA VAL A 155 -19.26 -12.63 27.18
C VAL A 155 -18.98 -13.41 28.45
N ARG A 156 -17.78 -13.98 28.54
CA ARG A 156 -17.24 -14.62 29.75
C ARG A 156 -16.33 -13.64 30.49
N ILE A 157 -16.49 -13.51 31.78
CA ILE A 157 -15.55 -12.80 32.64
C ILE A 157 -14.33 -13.70 32.86
N VAL A 158 -13.18 -13.29 32.32
CA VAL A 158 -11.92 -14.05 32.38
C VAL A 158 -11.17 -13.75 33.66
N SER A 159 -11.15 -12.47 34.02
CA SER A 159 -10.50 -12.01 35.25
C SER A 159 -11.18 -10.78 35.82
N THR A 160 -11.08 -10.63 37.12
CA THR A 160 -11.45 -9.42 37.87
C THR A 160 -10.25 -8.94 38.64
N ASN A 161 -9.95 -7.66 38.53
CA ASN A 161 -8.78 -7.05 39.18
C ASN A 161 -8.95 -6.91 40.69
N ASN A 162 -10.17 -6.66 41.12
CA ASN A 162 -10.50 -6.50 42.53
C ASN A 162 -11.90 -7.01 42.84
N VAL A 163 -11.99 -7.94 43.79
CA VAL A 163 -13.28 -8.51 44.24
C VAL A 163 -14.20 -7.45 44.85
N MET A 164 -13.64 -6.40 45.44
CA MET A 164 -14.44 -5.29 46.04
C MET A 164 -15.03 -4.34 45.00
N TYR A 165 -14.51 -4.38 43.75
CA TYR A 165 -15.00 -3.60 42.62
C TYR A 165 -15.33 -4.53 41.45
N PRO A 166 -16.39 -5.36 41.58
CA PRO A 166 -16.75 -6.30 40.51
C PRO A 166 -17.20 -5.58 39.24
N ILE A 167 -17.21 -6.33 38.16
CA ILE A 167 -17.85 -5.89 36.90
C ILE A 167 -19.36 -5.83 37.14
N VAL A 168 -19.96 -4.71 36.77
CA VAL A 168 -21.41 -4.47 36.94
C VAL A 168 -22.02 -3.90 35.67
N GLU A 169 -23.33 -3.88 35.61
CA GLU A 169 -24.09 -3.21 34.56
C GLU A 169 -23.70 -1.72 34.47
N GLY A 170 -23.58 -1.22 33.23
CA GLY A 170 -23.15 0.15 32.94
C GLY A 170 -21.65 0.36 32.86
N ASP A 171 -20.82 -0.63 33.21
CA ASP A 171 -19.39 -0.55 32.98
C ASP A 171 -19.05 -0.50 31.48
N TYR A 172 -17.99 0.18 31.15
CA TYR A 172 -17.50 0.37 29.79
C TYR A 172 -16.53 -0.74 29.40
N ILE A 173 -16.50 -1.02 28.09
CA ILE A 173 -15.55 -1.97 27.50
C ILE A 173 -14.68 -1.28 26.44
N GLU A 174 -13.42 -1.69 26.34
CA GLU A 174 -12.49 -1.24 25.28
C GLU A 174 -11.54 -2.36 24.86
N SER A 175 -11.15 -2.35 23.59
CA SER A 175 -10.17 -3.29 23.04
C SER A 175 -9.29 -2.62 22.00
N LEU A 176 -7.98 -2.97 21.98
CA LEU A 176 -7.06 -2.52 20.94
C LEU A 176 -7.29 -3.24 19.59
N THR A 177 -7.97 -4.37 19.61
CA THR A 177 -8.20 -5.21 18.43
C THR A 177 -9.62 -5.10 17.88
N TYR A 178 -10.38 -4.13 18.33
CA TYR A 178 -11.78 -3.94 17.91
C TYR A 178 -12.09 -2.46 17.65
N ASN A 179 -12.89 -2.22 16.63
CA ASN A 179 -13.53 -0.93 16.35
C ASN A 179 -14.94 -1.22 15.82
N PRO A 180 -16.02 -0.68 16.43
CA PRO A 180 -17.38 -0.92 15.97
C PRO A 180 -17.70 -0.35 14.59
N ALA A 181 -16.92 0.63 14.11
CA ALA A 181 -17.16 1.31 12.85
C ALA A 181 -16.49 0.65 11.65
N GLU A 182 -15.31 0.03 11.86
CA GLU A 182 -14.49 -0.49 10.75
C GLU A 182 -13.55 -1.62 11.20
N LYS A 183 -13.13 -2.46 10.24
CA LYS A 183 -12.07 -3.43 10.48
C LYS A 183 -10.72 -2.74 10.60
N LEU A 184 -9.93 -3.18 11.57
CA LEU A 184 -8.59 -2.63 11.77
C LEU A 184 -7.56 -3.34 10.89
N ASN A 185 -6.61 -2.58 10.36
CA ASN A 185 -5.51 -3.09 9.56
C ASN A 185 -4.23 -3.11 10.40
N PHE A 186 -3.63 -4.27 10.53
CA PHE A 186 -2.41 -4.51 11.29
C PHE A 186 -1.24 -4.82 10.35
N VAL A 187 -0.06 -4.36 10.72
CA VAL A 187 1.22 -4.83 10.15
C VAL A 187 2.08 -5.36 11.27
N LEU A 188 2.67 -6.54 11.06
CA LEU A 188 3.50 -7.22 12.06
C LEU A 188 4.94 -7.29 11.57
N ILE A 189 5.88 -6.77 12.37
CA ILE A 189 7.32 -6.83 12.07
C ILE A 189 8.12 -7.49 13.21
N GLY A 190 9.26 -8.06 12.86
CA GLY A 190 10.12 -8.76 13.80
C GLY A 190 9.64 -10.16 14.18
N ARG A 191 10.32 -10.76 15.16
CA ARG A 191 10.07 -12.12 15.67
C ARG A 191 9.11 -12.08 16.86
N PHE A 192 8.01 -12.79 16.75
CA PHE A 192 7.03 -12.94 17.83
C PHE A 192 7.38 -14.16 18.66
N LYS A 193 7.56 -13.99 19.98
CA LYS A 193 8.02 -15.05 20.88
C LYS A 193 6.91 -16.00 21.31
N LYS A 194 5.69 -15.48 21.50
CA LYS A 194 4.59 -16.25 22.11
C LYS A 194 3.87 -17.14 21.10
N TYR A 195 3.62 -16.63 19.88
CA TYR A 195 2.78 -17.33 18.88
C TYR A 195 3.44 -17.51 17.51
N GLY A 196 4.58 -16.88 17.27
CA GLY A 196 5.07 -16.68 15.91
C GLY A 196 4.27 -15.62 15.14
N ARG A 197 4.93 -14.92 14.23
CA ARG A 197 4.29 -13.85 13.43
C ARG A 197 3.10 -14.35 12.59
N SER A 198 3.26 -15.52 11.97
CA SER A 198 2.21 -16.12 11.13
C SER A 198 0.96 -16.51 11.92
N ASP A 199 1.15 -17.04 13.15
CA ASP A 199 0.03 -17.45 13.98
C ASP A 199 -0.68 -16.25 14.60
N ALA A 200 0.06 -15.19 14.95
CA ALA A 200 -0.52 -13.92 15.37
C ALA A 200 -1.37 -13.30 14.24
N ALA A 201 -0.87 -13.31 12.99
CA ALA A 201 -1.61 -12.86 11.83
C ALA A 201 -2.92 -13.64 11.63
N LYS A 202 -2.85 -14.98 11.62
CA LYS A 202 -4.04 -15.83 11.49
C LYS A 202 -5.07 -15.58 12.60
N ARG A 203 -4.63 -15.34 13.82
CA ARG A 203 -5.55 -15.03 14.93
C ARG A 203 -6.23 -13.70 14.75
N LEU A 204 -5.52 -12.67 14.30
CA LEU A 204 -6.13 -11.38 13.96
C LEU A 204 -7.16 -11.51 12.83
N GLU A 205 -6.85 -12.28 11.79
CA GLU A 205 -7.78 -12.57 10.70
C GLU A 205 -9.01 -13.34 11.19
N GLN A 206 -8.86 -14.31 12.09
CA GLN A 206 -9.96 -15.03 12.73
C GLN A 206 -10.85 -14.12 13.58
N LEU A 207 -10.28 -13.06 14.15
CA LEU A 207 -11.00 -12.02 14.88
C LEU A 207 -11.59 -10.94 13.94
N GLY A 208 -11.55 -11.19 12.62
CA GLY A 208 -12.15 -10.31 11.60
C GLY A 208 -11.33 -9.11 11.22
N GLN A 209 -10.09 -9.03 11.67
CA GLN A 209 -9.18 -7.93 11.34
C GLN A 209 -8.37 -8.23 10.08
N ASN A 210 -7.80 -7.20 9.46
CA ASN A 210 -6.94 -7.36 8.29
C ASN A 210 -5.46 -7.34 8.73
N VAL A 211 -4.63 -8.14 8.06
CA VAL A 211 -3.18 -8.14 8.28
C VAL A 211 -2.47 -7.89 6.95
N ASP A 212 -1.82 -6.75 6.86
CA ASP A 212 -1.06 -6.33 5.68
C ASP A 212 0.42 -6.70 5.82
N LYS A 213 1.10 -6.86 4.66
CA LYS A 213 2.52 -7.22 4.63
C LYS A 213 3.45 -6.04 4.90
N SER A 214 3.00 -4.82 4.63
CA SER A 214 3.78 -3.59 4.76
C SER A 214 2.88 -2.43 5.18
N VAL A 215 3.50 -1.43 5.82
CA VAL A 215 2.80 -0.24 6.30
C VAL A 215 2.28 0.61 5.15
N GLY A 216 0.98 0.87 5.14
CA GLY A 216 0.26 1.71 4.20
C GLY A 216 -0.55 2.82 4.87
N ILE A 217 -1.27 3.59 4.05
CA ILE A 217 -2.12 4.71 4.52
C ILE A 217 -3.31 4.19 5.36
N THR A 218 -3.77 2.97 5.06
CA THR A 218 -4.89 2.31 5.73
C THR A 218 -4.49 1.58 6.99
N THR A 219 -3.19 1.46 7.30
CA THR A 219 -2.70 0.76 8.49
C THR A 219 -3.10 1.51 9.76
N ASN A 220 -3.75 0.81 10.70
CA ASN A 220 -4.13 1.36 12.00
C ASN A 220 -3.05 1.11 13.06
N TYR A 221 -2.43 -0.07 13.03
CA TYR A 221 -1.43 -0.48 14.01
C TYR A 221 -0.22 -1.14 13.36
N LEU A 222 0.97 -0.74 13.79
CA LEU A 222 2.21 -1.47 13.58
C LEU A 222 2.56 -2.23 14.85
N VAL A 223 2.62 -3.55 14.76
CA VAL A 223 2.99 -4.42 15.89
C VAL A 223 4.44 -4.82 15.76
N ILE A 224 5.23 -4.47 16.77
CA ILE A 224 6.65 -4.82 16.84
C ILE A 224 6.89 -6.00 17.78
N GLY A 225 7.55 -7.02 17.25
CA GLY A 225 8.07 -8.16 18.01
C GLY A 225 9.49 -7.91 18.52
N ALA A 226 10.24 -8.98 18.74
CA ALA A 226 11.67 -8.90 19.00
C ALA A 226 12.45 -8.78 17.66
N PRO A 227 13.65 -8.21 17.66
CA PRO A 227 14.52 -8.24 16.49
C PRO A 227 14.87 -9.68 16.07
N GLU A 228 15.12 -9.89 14.79
CA GLU A 228 15.49 -11.21 14.27
C GLU A 228 16.91 -11.59 14.71
N ASN A 229 17.85 -10.65 14.69
CA ASN A 229 19.21 -10.77 15.22
C ASN A 229 19.42 -9.73 16.32
N GLU A 230 20.43 -9.96 17.19
CA GLU A 230 20.73 -9.04 18.30
C GLU A 230 21.18 -7.64 17.85
N ASP A 231 21.77 -7.56 16.66
CA ASP A 231 22.23 -6.29 16.06
C ASP A 231 21.15 -5.58 15.23
N ASP A 232 19.98 -6.21 14.99
CA ASP A 232 18.92 -5.64 14.20
C ASP A 232 18.11 -4.63 15.04
N ASN A 233 18.02 -3.41 14.54
CA ASN A 233 17.16 -2.41 15.13
C ASN A 233 15.86 -2.29 14.32
N LEU A 234 14.74 -2.74 14.89
CA LEU A 234 13.42 -2.66 14.21
C LEU A 234 12.99 -1.24 13.91
N GLU A 235 13.53 -0.24 14.61
CA GLU A 235 13.27 1.17 14.37
C GLU A 235 13.89 1.67 13.07
N ASP A 236 14.88 0.97 12.52
CA ASP A 236 15.54 1.29 11.25
C ASP A 236 14.84 0.65 10.03
N THR A 237 13.79 -0.15 10.27
CA THR A 237 13.02 -0.76 9.18
C THR A 237 12.20 0.28 8.43
N ASP A 238 12.00 0.05 7.13
CA ASP A 238 11.19 0.94 6.29
C ASP A 238 9.74 1.05 6.80
N ASP A 239 9.18 -0.06 7.30
CA ASP A 239 7.84 -0.08 7.88
C ASP A 239 7.73 0.76 9.15
N TYR A 240 8.73 0.70 10.05
CA TYR A 240 8.73 1.53 11.27
C TYR A 240 8.86 3.02 10.93
N ARG A 241 9.80 3.37 10.03
CA ARG A 241 9.96 4.76 9.57
C ARG A 241 8.68 5.29 8.95
N ARG A 242 8.04 4.49 8.09
CA ARG A 242 6.79 4.84 7.43
C ARG A 242 5.62 4.95 8.40
N ALA A 243 5.55 4.08 9.40
CA ALA A 243 4.54 4.18 10.46
C ALA A 243 4.68 5.49 11.24
N LYS A 244 5.91 5.88 11.56
CA LYS A 244 6.21 7.14 12.25
C LYS A 244 5.87 8.36 11.39
N GLU A 245 6.18 8.34 10.09
CA GLU A 245 5.82 9.40 9.14
C GLU A 245 4.31 9.56 9.00
N LEU A 246 3.57 8.47 8.99
CA LEU A 246 2.11 8.46 8.85
C LEU A 246 1.37 8.66 10.19
N GLY A 247 2.09 8.70 11.34
CA GLY A 247 1.49 8.80 12.66
C GLY A 247 0.70 7.53 13.06
N ILE A 248 1.10 6.36 12.54
CA ILE A 248 0.47 5.08 12.86
C ILE A 248 0.88 4.65 14.26
N ARG A 249 -0.08 4.13 15.02
CA ARG A 249 0.16 3.68 16.38
C ARG A 249 1.02 2.43 16.40
N VAL A 250 2.16 2.51 17.09
CA VAL A 250 3.09 1.38 17.28
C VAL A 250 2.76 0.70 18.61
N ILE A 251 2.52 -0.61 18.57
CA ILE A 251 2.28 -1.45 19.76
C ILE A 251 3.24 -2.61 19.78
N THR A 252 3.49 -3.14 20.98
CA THR A 252 4.37 -4.29 21.17
C THR A 252 3.60 -5.60 21.08
N GLU A 253 4.32 -6.72 20.81
CA GLU A 253 3.78 -8.08 20.89
C GLU A 253 3.06 -8.33 22.23
N LYS A 254 3.63 -7.83 23.33
CA LYS A 254 3.05 -8.00 24.67
C LYS A 254 1.68 -7.35 24.78
N GLN A 255 1.51 -6.13 24.26
CA GLN A 255 0.23 -5.43 24.24
C GLN A 255 -0.78 -6.18 23.37
N LEU A 256 -0.39 -6.57 22.14
CA LEU A 256 -1.26 -7.36 21.27
C LEU A 256 -1.66 -8.69 21.92
N SER A 257 -0.72 -9.39 22.55
CA SER A 257 -0.96 -10.73 23.12
C SER A 257 -2.00 -10.72 24.23
N THR A 258 -2.24 -9.60 24.90
CA THR A 258 -3.32 -9.48 25.91
C THR A 258 -4.71 -9.68 25.27
N PHE A 259 -4.88 -9.29 24.03
CA PHE A 259 -6.13 -9.39 23.29
C PHE A 259 -6.25 -10.64 22.40
N LEU A 260 -5.15 -11.38 22.22
CA LEU A 260 -5.14 -12.63 21.44
C LEU A 260 -5.18 -13.90 22.30
N LEU A 261 -5.49 -13.76 23.60
CA LEU A 261 -5.25 -14.81 24.59
C LEU A 261 -6.21 -15.99 24.56
N TYR A 262 -7.29 -15.95 23.76
CA TYR A 262 -8.30 -17.02 23.78
C TYR A 262 -8.81 -17.40 22.40
#